data_30214a1c883fafd2d31b5f766f808fdb
#
_entry.id   30214a1c883fafd2d31b5f766f808fdb
#
_cell.length_a   1.000
_cell.length_b   1.000
_cell.length_c   1.000
_cell.angle_alpha   90.00
_cell.angle_beta   90.00
_cell.angle_gamma   90.00
#
_symmetry.space_group_name_H-M   'P 1'
#
loop_
_entity.id
_entity.type
_entity.pdbx_description
1 polymer ?
#
loop_
_entity_poly.entity_id
_entity_poly.type
_entity_poly.pdbx_seq_one_letter_code
_entity_poly.pdbx_strand_id
1 'polypeptide(L)'
;MEDTVHQLKITLRWVKPPVWRRIAVRSDTNLAELAAILEAAMGWLGGHLHAFEGAEARYAMPDPEWPDDDLDERAFRVGEVLPDVGSKLRWDYDFGDGWEHDVVVEEIGPGQSDVDDPICLAGSMACPPEDCGGPMGYEDLLDALTDPTHPQHDGMREWAPPDFDPTYFDVNETTFALRSARPLQEW
;
A
#
# COMPACT_ATOMS: atom_id res chain seq x y z
N MET A 1 -1.03 18.63 19.71
CA MET A 1 -2.08 17.90 18.97
C MET A 1 -2.51 16.78 19.88
N GLU A 2 -3.81 16.52 20.00
CA GLU A 2 -4.28 15.32 20.71
C GLU A 2 -3.69 14.11 20.01
N ASP A 3 -3.30 13.11 20.77
CA ASP A 3 -2.76 11.85 20.27
C ASP A 3 -3.94 11.06 19.65
N THR A 4 -4.07 11.14 18.33
CA THR A 4 -5.15 10.51 17.58
C THR A 4 -4.63 9.49 16.58
N VAL A 5 -5.45 8.49 16.30
CA VAL A 5 -5.18 7.38 15.38
C VAL A 5 -6.21 7.38 14.26
N HIS A 6 -5.74 7.19 13.05
CA HIS A 6 -6.56 6.99 11.86
C HIS A 6 -6.65 5.51 11.53
N GLN A 7 -7.88 5.00 11.41
CA GLN A 7 -8.12 3.70 10.80
C GLN A 7 -8.32 3.91 9.29
N LEU A 8 -7.39 3.36 8.53
CA LEU A 8 -7.36 3.48 7.07
C LEU A 8 -7.73 2.15 6.43
N LYS A 9 -8.59 2.19 5.42
CA LYS A 9 -8.81 1.07 4.51
C LYS A 9 -8.10 1.34 3.20
N ILE A 10 -7.22 0.44 2.82
CA ILE A 10 -6.47 0.44 1.57
C ILE A 10 -7.07 -0.63 0.67
N THR A 11 -7.47 -0.28 -0.54
CA THR A 11 -8.02 -1.24 -1.51
C THR A 11 -7.27 -1.11 -2.83
N LEU A 12 -6.65 -2.20 -3.27
CA LEU A 12 -5.99 -2.28 -4.57
C LEU A 12 -7.07 -2.22 -5.67
N ARG A 13 -6.90 -1.29 -6.60
CA ARG A 13 -7.85 -1.08 -7.70
C ARG A 13 -7.61 -2.08 -8.83
N TRP A 14 -8.66 -2.30 -9.60
CA TRP A 14 -8.63 -3.10 -10.83
C TRP A 14 -8.34 -4.60 -10.67
N VAL A 15 -8.28 -5.10 -9.42
CA VAL A 15 -7.98 -6.49 -9.09
C VAL A 15 -9.22 -7.19 -8.52
N LYS A 16 -9.45 -8.44 -8.91
CA LYS A 16 -10.54 -9.29 -8.44
C LYS A 16 -10.03 -10.71 -8.13
N PRO A 17 -10.46 -11.29 -6.99
CA PRO A 17 -11.23 -10.68 -5.89
C PRO A 17 -10.48 -9.51 -5.26
N PRO A 18 -11.18 -8.61 -4.52
CA PRO A 18 -10.54 -7.42 -3.97
C PRO A 18 -9.42 -7.75 -2.99
N VAL A 19 -8.23 -7.21 -3.26
CA VAL A 19 -7.11 -7.18 -2.31
C VAL A 19 -7.22 -5.92 -1.48
N TRP A 20 -7.28 -6.05 -0.16
CA TRP A 20 -7.42 -4.89 0.72
C TRP A 20 -6.80 -5.12 2.09
N ARG A 21 -6.45 -4.02 2.75
CA ARG A 21 -5.96 -3.98 4.13
C ARG A 21 -6.70 -2.92 4.92
N ARG A 22 -6.88 -3.15 6.22
CA ARG A 22 -7.31 -2.14 7.19
C ARG A 22 -6.21 -2.00 8.22
N ILE A 23 -5.68 -0.80 8.37
CA ILE A 23 -4.58 -0.52 9.28
C ILE A 23 -4.96 0.64 10.21
N ALA A 24 -4.31 0.71 11.36
CA ALA A 24 -4.34 1.88 12.23
C ALA A 24 -2.95 2.51 12.27
N VAL A 25 -2.90 3.82 12.06
CA VAL A 25 -1.67 4.62 12.07
C VAL A 25 -1.90 5.89 12.90
N ARG A 26 -0.84 6.45 13.44
CA ARG A 26 -0.91 7.73 14.16
C ARG A 26 -1.26 8.86 13.19
N SER A 27 -2.03 9.85 13.67
CA SER A 27 -2.40 11.01 12.86
C SER A 27 -1.21 11.92 12.51
N ASP A 28 -0.14 11.86 13.30
CA ASP A 28 1.11 12.60 13.08
C ASP A 28 2.14 11.86 12.22
N THR A 29 1.84 10.65 11.75
CA THR A 29 2.62 9.93 10.71
C THR A 29 2.71 10.81 9.46
N ASN A 30 3.91 11.06 8.93
CA ASN A 30 4.06 11.79 7.67
C ASN A 30 3.78 10.87 6.47
N LEU A 31 3.57 11.44 5.27
CA LEU A 31 3.17 10.65 4.11
C LEU A 31 4.28 9.72 3.61
N ALA A 32 5.56 10.06 3.76
CA ALA A 32 6.66 9.15 3.43
C ALA A 32 6.69 7.92 4.35
N GLU A 33 6.43 8.12 5.65
CA GLU A 33 6.25 7.00 6.59
C GLU A 33 5.01 6.18 6.24
N LEU A 34 3.91 6.86 5.86
CA LEU A 34 2.70 6.17 5.41
C LEU A 34 2.97 5.31 4.18
N ALA A 35 3.71 5.80 3.19
CA ALA A 35 4.06 5.02 2.00
C ALA A 35 4.78 3.71 2.36
N ALA A 36 5.81 3.78 3.20
CA ALA A 36 6.51 2.60 3.68
C ALA A 36 5.59 1.61 4.44
N ILE A 37 4.65 2.14 5.23
CA ILE A 37 3.62 1.34 5.91
C ILE A 37 2.70 0.66 4.89
N LEU A 38 2.29 1.36 3.82
CA LEU A 38 1.43 0.80 2.77
C LEU A 38 2.15 -0.28 1.97
N GLU A 39 3.41 -0.07 1.58
CA GLU A 39 4.26 -1.08 0.93
C GLU A 39 4.33 -2.35 1.79
N ALA A 40 4.65 -2.20 3.07
CA ALA A 40 4.71 -3.32 4.01
C ALA A 40 3.34 -4.00 4.20
N ALA A 41 2.23 -3.23 4.23
CA ALA A 41 0.88 -3.78 4.33
C ALA A 41 0.50 -4.63 3.12
N MET A 42 0.99 -4.23 1.95
CA MET A 42 0.80 -4.97 0.72
C MET A 42 1.77 -6.16 0.58
N GLY A 43 2.84 -6.21 1.36
CA GLY A 43 3.86 -7.26 1.31
C GLY A 43 4.92 -7.00 0.25
N TRP A 44 5.02 -5.78 -0.23
CA TRP A 44 6.06 -5.33 -1.15
C TRP A 44 7.33 -4.94 -0.39
N LEU A 45 8.46 -5.03 -1.07
CA LEU A 45 9.78 -4.78 -0.47
C LEU A 45 10.20 -3.31 -0.56
N GLY A 46 9.43 -2.48 -1.28
CA GLY A 46 9.81 -1.13 -1.61
C GLY A 46 10.85 -1.08 -2.75
N GLY A 47 11.18 0.13 -3.16
CA GLY A 47 12.20 0.34 -4.22
C GLY A 47 11.63 0.90 -5.51
N HIS A 48 10.31 1.01 -5.62
CA HIS A 48 9.65 1.70 -6.71
C HIS A 48 9.19 3.10 -6.28
N LEU A 49 9.06 3.99 -7.26
CA LEU A 49 8.52 5.32 -7.03
C LEU A 49 7.02 5.25 -6.72
N HIS A 50 6.57 6.18 -5.91
CA HIS A 50 5.17 6.31 -5.56
C HIS A 50 4.73 7.78 -5.46
N ALA A 51 3.42 7.99 -5.40
CA ALA A 51 2.84 9.29 -5.12
C ALA A 51 1.47 9.15 -4.47
N PHE A 52 1.09 10.16 -3.71
CA PHE A 52 -0.27 10.30 -3.20
C PHE A 52 -0.99 11.39 -3.97
N GLU A 53 -2.21 11.12 -4.39
CA GLU A 53 -3.08 12.10 -5.03
C GLU A 53 -4.29 12.38 -4.15
N GLY A 54 -4.34 13.61 -3.64
CA GLY A 54 -5.45 14.14 -2.88
C GLY A 54 -6.39 15.00 -3.72
N ALA A 55 -7.43 15.57 -3.10
CA ALA A 55 -8.38 16.43 -3.80
C ALA A 55 -7.75 17.75 -4.29
N GLU A 56 -6.74 18.27 -3.60
CA GLU A 56 -6.17 19.59 -3.87
C GLU A 56 -4.71 19.56 -4.32
N ALA A 57 -3.99 18.47 -4.05
CA ALA A 57 -2.56 18.38 -4.33
C ALA A 57 -2.12 16.93 -4.55
N ARG A 58 -0.98 16.79 -5.21
CA ARG A 58 -0.22 15.55 -5.30
C ARG A 58 1.02 15.66 -4.42
N TYR A 59 1.38 14.55 -3.76
CA TYR A 59 2.48 14.47 -2.82
C TYR A 59 3.41 13.34 -3.25
N ALA A 60 4.70 13.62 -3.33
CA ALA A 60 5.70 12.64 -3.70
C ALA A 60 7.05 12.97 -3.06
N MET A 61 8.03 12.09 -3.21
CA MET A 61 9.42 12.39 -2.89
C MET A 61 9.97 13.36 -3.95
N PRO A 62 10.51 14.53 -3.57
CA PRO A 62 11.09 15.47 -4.52
C PRO A 62 12.25 14.85 -5.30
N ASP A 63 12.25 15.01 -6.61
CA ASP A 63 13.38 14.66 -7.46
C ASP A 63 14.12 15.92 -7.90
N PRO A 64 15.37 16.14 -7.45
CA PRO A 64 16.14 17.35 -7.82
C PRO A 64 16.50 17.42 -9.31
N GLU A 65 16.55 16.29 -10.02
CA GLU A 65 16.87 16.23 -11.45
C GLU A 65 15.64 16.48 -12.32
N TRP A 66 14.45 16.17 -11.82
CA TRP A 66 13.16 16.31 -12.50
C TRP A 66 12.15 17.03 -11.62
N PRO A 67 12.38 18.34 -11.34
CA PRO A 67 11.48 19.10 -10.48
C PRO A 67 10.10 19.21 -11.12
N ASP A 68 9.08 18.94 -10.33
CA ASP A 68 7.67 19.05 -10.66
C ASP A 68 6.96 19.97 -9.64
N ASP A 69 5.63 20.05 -9.71
CA ASP A 69 4.81 20.84 -8.79
C ASP A 69 4.30 19.99 -7.61
N ASP A 70 4.80 18.76 -7.43
CA ASP A 70 4.41 17.88 -6.35
C ASP A 70 4.92 18.44 -5.00
N LEU A 71 4.11 18.25 -3.98
CA LEU A 71 4.47 18.65 -2.63
C LEU A 71 5.33 17.55 -1.98
N ASP A 72 6.36 17.96 -1.23
CA ASP A 72 7.21 17.04 -0.49
C ASP A 72 6.38 16.27 0.56
N GLU A 73 6.18 15.00 0.34
CA GLU A 73 5.38 14.12 1.18
C GLU A 73 5.86 14.04 2.63
N ARG A 74 7.15 14.33 2.90
CA ARG A 74 7.73 14.36 4.24
C ARG A 74 7.21 15.53 5.08
N ALA A 75 6.72 16.58 4.43
CA ALA A 75 6.23 17.78 5.09
C ALA A 75 4.77 17.69 5.56
N PHE A 76 4.03 16.69 5.11
CA PHE A 76 2.59 16.56 5.37
C PHE A 76 2.27 15.31 6.21
N ARG A 77 1.26 15.45 7.09
CA ARG A 77 0.86 14.38 8.01
C ARG A 77 -0.51 13.82 7.64
N VAL A 78 -0.73 12.56 8.00
CA VAL A 78 -2.01 11.86 7.78
C VAL A 78 -3.20 12.70 8.25
N GLY A 79 -3.15 13.23 9.48
CA GLY A 79 -4.25 14.01 10.04
C GLY A 79 -4.47 15.37 9.38
N GLU A 80 -3.49 15.90 8.63
CA GLU A 80 -3.61 17.16 7.87
C GLU A 80 -4.26 16.92 6.51
N VAL A 81 -3.85 15.84 5.83
CA VAL A 81 -4.30 15.52 4.47
C VAL A 81 -5.61 14.74 4.48
N LEU A 82 -5.88 14.00 5.54
CA LEU A 82 -7.06 13.18 5.74
C LEU A 82 -7.83 13.58 7.02
N PRO A 83 -8.33 14.81 7.13
CA PRO A 83 -8.82 15.36 8.41
C PRO A 83 -10.12 14.74 8.94
N ASP A 84 -10.90 14.10 8.09
CA ASP A 84 -12.24 13.64 8.44
C ASP A 84 -12.45 12.16 8.06
N VAL A 85 -13.38 11.51 8.76
CA VAL A 85 -13.89 10.18 8.35
C VAL A 85 -14.51 10.30 6.96
N GLY A 86 -14.11 9.42 6.06
CA GLY A 86 -14.49 9.45 4.65
C GLY A 86 -13.52 10.24 3.75
N SER A 87 -12.52 10.94 4.31
CA SER A 87 -11.42 11.51 3.52
C SER A 87 -10.69 10.43 2.74
N LYS A 88 -10.17 10.80 1.56
CA LYS A 88 -9.57 9.84 0.62
C LYS A 88 -8.30 10.38 0.02
N LEU A 89 -7.35 9.45 -0.19
CA LEU A 89 -6.18 9.61 -1.07
C LEU A 89 -6.17 8.46 -2.07
N ARG A 90 -5.65 8.71 -3.26
CA ARG A 90 -5.15 7.67 -4.14
C ARG A 90 -3.66 7.51 -3.86
N TRP A 91 -3.18 6.29 -3.71
CA TRP A 91 -1.76 5.97 -3.63
C TRP A 91 -1.38 5.18 -4.87
N ASP A 92 -0.51 5.77 -5.68
CA ASP A 92 0.04 5.17 -6.89
C ASP A 92 1.44 4.65 -6.54
N TYR A 93 1.68 3.37 -6.76
CA TYR A 93 2.95 2.70 -6.50
C TYR A 93 3.43 2.00 -7.75
N ASP A 94 4.74 2.08 -8.01
CA ASP A 94 5.38 1.55 -9.21
C ASP A 94 4.71 2.07 -10.50
N PHE A 95 5.18 3.21 -11.00
CA PHE A 95 4.61 3.83 -12.20
C PHE A 95 4.78 2.99 -13.47
N GLY A 96 5.66 1.96 -13.45
CA GLY A 96 5.82 0.99 -14.53
C GLY A 96 4.67 0.00 -14.57
N ASP A 97 4.34 -0.62 -13.44
CA ASP A 97 3.23 -1.55 -13.28
C ASP A 97 1.88 -0.85 -13.07
N GLY A 98 1.90 0.38 -12.54
CA GLY A 98 0.72 1.23 -12.40
C GLY A 98 -0.25 0.74 -11.31
N TRP A 99 0.27 0.36 -10.15
CA TRP A 99 -0.55 -0.05 -9.02
C TRP A 99 -1.25 1.14 -8.35
N GLU A 100 -2.57 1.22 -8.51
CA GLU A 100 -3.40 2.26 -7.89
C GLU A 100 -4.16 1.71 -6.67
N HIS A 101 -4.21 2.50 -5.59
CA HIS A 101 -4.91 2.14 -4.36
C HIS A 101 -5.83 3.25 -3.91
N ASP A 102 -7.04 2.88 -3.49
CA ASP A 102 -7.91 3.78 -2.73
C ASP A 102 -7.55 3.67 -1.24
N VAL A 103 -7.15 4.78 -0.62
CA VAL A 103 -6.91 4.91 0.82
C VAL A 103 -8.03 5.75 1.40
N VAL A 104 -8.83 5.17 2.30
CA VAL A 104 -10.03 5.81 2.86
C VAL A 104 -9.98 5.80 4.39
N VAL A 105 -10.25 6.92 5.02
CA VAL A 105 -10.43 7.00 6.48
C VAL A 105 -11.78 6.39 6.87
N GLU A 106 -11.75 5.32 7.64
CA GLU A 106 -12.97 4.68 8.16
C GLU A 106 -13.31 5.18 9.58
N GLU A 107 -12.29 5.52 10.39
CA GLU A 107 -12.47 5.98 11.75
C GLU A 107 -11.29 6.87 12.18
N ILE A 108 -11.56 7.85 13.04
CA ILE A 108 -10.56 8.65 13.74
C ILE A 108 -10.91 8.57 15.23
N GLY A 109 -9.97 8.10 16.03
CA GLY A 109 -10.18 7.90 17.45
C GLY A 109 -9.02 8.39 18.31
N PRO A 110 -9.19 8.42 19.62
CA PRO A 110 -8.09 8.72 20.53
C PRO A 110 -6.98 7.66 20.38
N GLY A 111 -5.74 8.11 20.39
CA GLY A 111 -4.59 7.22 20.48
C GLY A 111 -4.69 6.42 21.79
N GLN A 112 -4.59 5.10 21.68
CA GLN A 112 -4.40 4.29 22.86
C GLN A 112 -2.90 4.30 23.16
N SER A 113 -2.54 4.53 24.41
CA SER A 113 -1.15 4.64 24.85
C SER A 113 -0.25 3.43 24.54
N ASP A 114 -0.82 2.37 24.02
CA ASP A 114 -0.14 1.13 23.66
C ASP A 114 0.01 0.95 22.13
N VAL A 115 -0.44 1.92 21.31
CA VAL A 115 -0.37 1.89 19.84
C VAL A 115 0.56 3.00 19.35
N ASP A 116 1.83 2.94 19.73
CA ASP A 116 2.86 3.80 19.14
C ASP A 116 3.26 3.35 17.72
N ASP A 117 3.06 2.08 17.41
CA ASP A 117 3.40 1.46 16.13
C ASP A 117 2.15 1.20 15.27
N PRO A 118 2.29 1.21 13.93
CA PRO A 118 1.19 0.84 13.04
C PRO A 118 0.79 -0.62 13.25
N ILE A 119 -0.51 -0.90 13.15
CA ILE A 119 -1.07 -2.25 13.27
C ILE A 119 -2.01 -2.57 12.11
N CYS A 120 -2.01 -3.81 11.67
CA CYS A 120 -3.03 -4.34 10.75
C CYS A 120 -4.21 -4.85 11.56
N LEU A 121 -5.42 -4.43 11.19
CA LEU A 121 -6.66 -4.81 11.87
C LEU A 121 -7.42 -5.90 11.11
N ALA A 122 -7.36 -5.87 9.78
CA ALA A 122 -8.02 -6.83 8.91
C ALA A 122 -7.47 -6.74 7.48
N GLY A 123 -7.78 -7.72 6.66
CA GLY A 123 -7.44 -7.73 5.24
C GLY A 123 -8.01 -8.94 4.53
N SER A 124 -7.77 -9.03 3.25
CA SER A 124 -8.16 -10.16 2.43
C SER A 124 -7.27 -10.27 1.21
N MET A 125 -6.97 -11.49 0.81
CA MET A 125 -6.17 -11.88 -0.34
C MET A 125 -4.68 -11.50 -0.21
N ALA A 126 -3.81 -12.28 -0.81
CA ALA A 126 -2.42 -11.91 -1.00
C ALA A 126 -2.32 -10.75 -1.98
N CYS A 127 -1.29 -9.91 -1.81
CA CYS A 127 -0.97 -8.94 -2.83
C CYS A 127 -0.33 -9.58 -4.04
N PRO A 128 -0.47 -8.96 -5.22
CA PRO A 128 0.29 -9.35 -6.40
C PRO A 128 1.78 -9.39 -6.09
N PRO A 129 2.54 -10.35 -6.64
CA PRO A 129 4.00 -10.25 -6.64
C PRO A 129 4.47 -8.99 -7.35
N GLU A 130 5.57 -8.39 -6.89
CA GLU A 130 6.20 -7.25 -7.57
C GLU A 130 6.60 -7.64 -9.01
N ASP A 131 6.64 -6.67 -9.91
CA ASP A 131 7.04 -6.84 -11.31
C ASP A 131 6.20 -7.85 -12.11
N CYS A 132 4.97 -8.12 -11.70
CA CYS A 132 4.09 -9.04 -12.44
C CYS A 132 3.37 -8.40 -13.64
N GLY A 133 3.60 -7.12 -13.93
CA GLY A 133 3.04 -6.40 -15.08
C GLY A 133 1.71 -5.70 -14.78
N GLY A 134 1.53 -5.27 -13.54
CA GLY A 134 0.36 -4.51 -13.09
C GLY A 134 -0.92 -5.35 -13.04
N PRO A 135 -2.10 -4.70 -12.97
CA PRO A 135 -3.38 -5.40 -12.82
C PRO A 135 -3.66 -6.43 -13.92
N MET A 136 -3.25 -6.13 -15.17
CA MET A 136 -3.43 -7.08 -16.28
C MET A 136 -2.49 -8.28 -16.19
N GLY A 137 -1.21 -8.04 -15.88
CA GLY A 137 -0.24 -9.12 -15.70
C GLY A 137 -0.59 -10.01 -14.50
N TYR A 138 -1.17 -9.43 -13.45
CA TYR A 138 -1.66 -10.22 -12.32
C TYR A 138 -2.87 -11.08 -12.69
N GLU A 139 -3.81 -10.59 -13.50
CA GLU A 139 -4.93 -11.38 -14.01
C GLU A 139 -4.41 -12.57 -14.84
N ASP A 140 -3.48 -12.31 -15.78
CA ASP A 140 -2.85 -13.36 -16.59
C ASP A 140 -2.09 -14.38 -15.72
N LEU A 141 -1.42 -13.94 -14.66
CA LEU A 141 -0.75 -14.81 -13.69
C LEU A 141 -1.75 -15.74 -12.99
N LEU A 142 -2.85 -15.19 -12.46
CA LEU A 142 -3.87 -15.97 -11.77
C LEU A 142 -4.52 -17.02 -12.70
N ASP A 143 -4.83 -16.63 -13.93
CA ASP A 143 -5.40 -17.51 -14.93
C ASP A 143 -4.42 -18.66 -15.27
N ALA A 144 -3.14 -18.32 -15.50
CA ALA A 144 -2.12 -19.31 -15.77
C ALA A 144 -1.87 -20.26 -14.59
N LEU A 145 -1.88 -19.78 -13.34
CA LEU A 145 -1.70 -20.63 -12.16
C LEU A 145 -2.89 -21.56 -11.90
N THR A 146 -4.10 -21.14 -12.30
CA THR A 146 -5.34 -21.86 -12.01
C THR A 146 -5.65 -22.95 -13.06
N ASP A 147 -5.28 -22.72 -14.33
CA ASP A 147 -5.52 -23.64 -15.43
C ASP A 147 -4.24 -24.41 -15.85
N PRO A 148 -4.09 -25.70 -15.49
CA PRO A 148 -2.93 -26.51 -15.90
C PRO A 148 -2.78 -26.68 -17.41
N THR A 149 -3.80 -26.33 -18.20
CA THR A 149 -3.74 -26.39 -19.67
C THR A 149 -3.35 -25.07 -20.31
N HIS A 150 -3.19 -24.03 -19.49
CA HIS A 150 -2.77 -22.71 -19.97
C HIS A 150 -1.37 -22.76 -20.59
N PRO A 151 -1.14 -22.16 -21.76
CA PRO A 151 0.16 -22.22 -22.44
C PRO A 151 1.35 -21.76 -21.61
N GLN A 152 1.12 -20.85 -20.66
CA GLN A 152 2.15 -20.30 -19.78
C GLN A 152 2.15 -20.90 -18.38
N HIS A 153 1.34 -21.94 -18.10
CA HIS A 153 1.19 -22.51 -16.76
C HIS A 153 2.53 -22.83 -16.08
N ASP A 154 3.37 -23.62 -16.75
CA ASP A 154 4.65 -24.06 -16.18
C ASP A 154 5.60 -22.86 -15.96
N GLY A 155 5.65 -21.92 -16.92
CA GLY A 155 6.49 -20.74 -16.83
C GLY A 155 6.08 -19.79 -15.69
N MET A 156 4.76 -19.57 -15.53
CA MET A 156 4.25 -18.71 -14.45
C MET A 156 4.38 -19.37 -13.08
N ARG A 157 4.27 -20.69 -12.99
CA ARG A 157 4.57 -21.42 -11.74
C ARG A 157 6.03 -21.35 -11.33
N GLU A 158 6.95 -21.36 -12.29
CA GLU A 158 8.38 -21.22 -12.04
C GLU A 158 8.74 -19.76 -11.65
N TRP A 159 8.06 -18.78 -12.25
CA TRP A 159 8.28 -17.37 -12.00
C TRP A 159 7.67 -16.89 -10.66
N ALA A 160 6.47 -17.34 -10.33
CA ALA A 160 5.78 -16.93 -9.09
C ALA A 160 6.62 -17.30 -7.86
N PRO A 161 6.50 -16.52 -6.77
CA PRO A 161 7.14 -16.89 -5.51
C PRO A 161 6.78 -18.32 -5.10
N PRO A 162 7.73 -19.10 -4.55
CA PRO A 162 7.44 -20.41 -4.01
C PRO A 162 6.26 -20.34 -3.03
N ASP A 163 5.31 -21.25 -3.16
CA ASP A 163 4.12 -21.34 -2.30
C ASP A 163 3.18 -20.11 -2.38
N PHE A 164 3.25 -19.31 -3.46
CA PHE A 164 2.32 -18.20 -3.67
C PHE A 164 0.87 -18.71 -3.70
N ASP A 165 0.09 -18.28 -2.70
CA ASP A 165 -1.35 -18.53 -2.60
C ASP A 165 -2.08 -17.18 -2.66
N PRO A 166 -2.79 -16.87 -3.75
CA PRO A 166 -3.47 -15.59 -3.91
C PRO A 166 -4.58 -15.36 -2.88
N THR A 167 -5.01 -16.39 -2.17
CA THR A 167 -6.05 -16.29 -1.12
C THR A 167 -5.46 -16.07 0.28
N TYR A 168 -4.15 -16.15 0.43
CA TYR A 168 -3.48 -16.04 1.72
C TYR A 168 -3.50 -14.61 2.26
N PHE A 169 -3.78 -14.48 3.55
CA PHE A 169 -3.61 -13.24 4.31
C PHE A 169 -3.52 -13.56 5.80
N ASP A 170 -2.52 -12.99 6.49
CA ASP A 170 -2.38 -13.09 7.94
C ASP A 170 -2.18 -11.69 8.59
N VAL A 171 -3.04 -11.36 9.55
CA VAL A 171 -3.04 -10.08 10.26
C VAL A 171 -1.77 -9.89 11.10
N ASN A 172 -1.26 -10.95 11.72
CA ASN A 172 -0.12 -10.84 12.63
C ASN A 172 1.19 -10.67 11.84
N GLU A 173 1.35 -11.42 10.76
CA GLU A 173 2.49 -11.26 9.85
C GLU A 173 2.51 -9.86 9.24
N THR A 174 1.35 -9.38 8.77
CA THR A 174 1.23 -8.02 8.25
C THR A 174 1.57 -7.00 9.35
N THR A 175 1.04 -7.12 10.56
CA THR A 175 1.38 -6.21 11.67
C THR A 175 2.88 -6.21 11.98
N PHE A 176 3.52 -7.37 11.94
CA PHE A 176 4.97 -7.47 12.14
C PHE A 176 5.74 -6.71 11.04
N ALA A 177 5.32 -6.85 9.78
CA ALA A 177 5.91 -6.12 8.65
C ALA A 177 5.74 -4.60 8.81
N LEU A 178 4.55 -4.11 9.19
CA LEU A 178 4.27 -2.68 9.38
C LEU A 178 5.24 -2.04 10.40
N ARG A 179 5.53 -2.72 11.50
CA ARG A 179 6.43 -2.23 12.56
C ARG A 179 7.88 -2.10 12.11
N SER A 180 8.25 -2.81 11.07
CA SER A 180 9.59 -2.79 10.47
C SER A 180 9.72 -1.81 9.29
N ALA A 181 8.61 -1.27 8.84
CA ALA A 181 8.55 -0.36 7.70
C ALA A 181 9.38 0.91 7.97
N ARG A 182 10.15 1.33 6.98
CA ARG A 182 10.95 2.57 7.02
C ARG A 182 10.85 3.25 5.65
N PRO A 183 10.73 4.59 5.62
CA PRO A 183 10.75 5.34 4.37
C PRO A 183 12.01 5.06 3.57
N LEU A 184 11.90 5.14 2.25
CA LEU A 184 13.06 5.12 1.37
C LEU A 184 14.02 6.23 1.78
N GLN A 185 15.30 5.90 1.89
CA GLN A 185 16.35 6.89 2.14
C GLN A 185 16.71 7.55 0.81
N GLU A 186 16.98 8.85 0.86
CA GLU A 186 17.47 9.59 -0.31
C GLU A 186 18.71 8.89 -0.90
N TRP A 187 18.76 8.83 -2.23
CA TRP A 187 19.92 8.37 -3.00
C TRP A 187 20.96 9.46 -3.11
#